data_3b2a2a3646689a41b751073921f97ce5
#
_entry.id   3b2a2a3646689a41b751073921f97ce5
#
_cell.length_a   1.000
_cell.length_b   1.000
_cell.length_c   1.000
_cell.angle_alpha   90.00
_cell.angle_beta   90.00
_cell.angle_gamma   90.00
#
_symmetry.space_group_name_H-M   'P 1'
#
loop_
_entity.id
_entity.type
_entity.pdbx_description
1 polymer ?
#
loop_
_entity_poly.entity_id
_entity_poly.type
_entity_poly.pdbx_seq_one_letter_code
_entity_poly.pdbx_strand_id
1 'polypeptide(L)'
;MAPIVAIAVAGAGESMVFTGDERDILTQVDSYLLALVPGVLVTWNGARFDLPFIADRARLLGITLGLQLVADARSLSHRDPLPGHAGGYLARWHSHNHLDAYLVYRADVGASLGIPCGLKVLARLAGLEPVEVDRTMIHELSDESLHAYVASDAELTRELALRRWPTAVLAIDAPQRISV
;
A
#
# COMPACT_ATOMS: atom_id res chain seq x y z
N MET A 1 -18.49 -3.60 -4.98
CA MET A 1 -17.03 -3.44 -4.80
C MET A 1 -16.35 -4.19 -5.94
N ALA A 2 -15.52 -3.52 -6.73
CA ALA A 2 -14.82 -4.14 -7.88
C ALA A 2 -13.82 -5.21 -7.39
N PRO A 3 -13.51 -6.25 -8.18
CA PRO A 3 -12.48 -7.23 -7.84
C PRO A 3 -11.08 -6.61 -7.89
N ILE A 4 -10.13 -7.22 -7.17
CA ILE A 4 -8.72 -6.93 -7.31
C ILE A 4 -8.21 -7.59 -8.59
N VAL A 5 -7.60 -6.81 -9.47
CA VAL A 5 -7.08 -7.29 -10.77
C VAL A 5 -5.56 -7.46 -10.78
N ALA A 6 -4.85 -6.77 -9.89
CA ALA A 6 -3.40 -6.91 -9.72
C ALA A 6 -2.95 -6.42 -8.35
N ILE A 7 -1.88 -7.02 -7.82
CA ILE A 7 -1.11 -6.51 -6.67
C ILE A 7 0.37 -6.60 -7.04
N ALA A 8 1.15 -5.58 -6.70
CA ALA A 8 2.60 -5.59 -6.88
C ALA A 8 3.32 -5.41 -5.55
N VAL A 9 4.44 -6.10 -5.39
CA VAL A 9 5.34 -6.00 -4.23
C VAL A 9 6.76 -5.76 -4.72
N ALA A 10 7.33 -4.60 -4.38
CA ALA A 10 8.70 -4.23 -4.70
C ALA A 10 9.65 -4.55 -3.53
N GLY A 11 10.62 -5.41 -3.77
CA GLY A 11 11.68 -5.77 -2.83
C GLY A 11 13.05 -5.17 -3.20
N ALA A 12 14.12 -5.80 -2.72
CA ALA A 12 15.49 -5.40 -3.07
C ALA A 12 15.92 -5.85 -4.49
N GLY A 13 15.18 -6.78 -5.09
CA GLY A 13 15.36 -7.27 -6.46
C GLY A 13 14.27 -6.75 -7.39
N GLU A 14 13.85 -7.61 -8.31
CA GLU A 14 12.72 -7.31 -9.19
C GLU A 14 11.40 -7.25 -8.43
N SER A 15 10.47 -6.44 -8.95
CA SER A 15 9.12 -6.36 -8.42
C SER A 15 8.33 -7.61 -8.81
N MET A 16 7.64 -8.20 -7.83
CA MET A 16 6.69 -9.27 -8.05
C MET A 16 5.32 -8.69 -8.33
N VAL A 17 4.69 -9.12 -9.42
CA VAL A 17 3.32 -8.72 -9.78
C VAL A 17 2.44 -9.95 -9.83
N PHE A 18 1.32 -9.89 -9.13
CA PHE A 18 0.32 -10.94 -9.03
C PHE A 18 -0.92 -10.50 -9.80
N THR A 19 -1.29 -11.28 -10.83
CA THR A 19 -2.45 -11.04 -11.71
C THR A 19 -3.23 -12.33 -11.90
N GLY A 20 -4.44 -12.25 -12.48
CA GLY A 20 -5.28 -13.40 -12.77
C GLY A 20 -6.56 -13.44 -11.94
N ASP A 21 -6.99 -14.62 -11.50
CA ASP A 21 -8.15 -14.74 -10.61
C ASP A 21 -7.88 -14.09 -9.26
N GLU A 22 -8.86 -13.34 -8.75
CA GLU A 22 -8.70 -12.58 -7.52
C GLU A 22 -8.36 -13.45 -6.30
N ARG A 23 -8.92 -14.65 -6.23
CA ARG A 23 -8.62 -15.59 -5.14
C ARG A 23 -7.16 -16.03 -5.20
N ASP A 24 -6.66 -16.27 -6.41
CA ASP A 24 -5.27 -16.67 -6.63
C ASP A 24 -4.32 -15.52 -6.29
N ILE A 25 -4.64 -14.28 -6.72
CA ILE A 25 -3.88 -13.07 -6.38
C ILE A 25 -3.72 -12.96 -4.85
N LEU A 26 -4.83 -12.99 -4.12
CA LEU A 26 -4.81 -12.83 -2.66
C LEU A 26 -4.02 -13.94 -1.96
N THR A 27 -4.20 -15.19 -2.39
CA THR A 27 -3.52 -16.35 -1.81
C THR A 27 -2.02 -16.33 -2.10
N GLN A 28 -1.64 -15.96 -3.32
CA GLN A 28 -0.24 -15.87 -3.73
C GLN A 28 0.49 -14.74 -3.00
N VAL A 29 -0.12 -13.55 -2.89
CA VAL A 29 0.45 -12.42 -2.14
C VAL A 29 0.63 -12.78 -0.67
N ASP A 30 -0.37 -13.40 -0.04
CA ASP A 30 -0.29 -13.81 1.36
C ASP A 30 0.85 -14.82 1.59
N SER A 31 0.94 -15.83 0.72
CA SER A 31 1.99 -16.84 0.76
C SER A 31 3.38 -16.25 0.50
N TYR A 32 3.47 -15.32 -0.44
CA TYR A 32 4.72 -14.61 -0.76
C TYR A 32 5.22 -13.81 0.45
N LEU A 33 4.34 -13.01 1.08
CA LEU A 33 4.70 -12.22 2.26
C LEU A 33 5.04 -13.12 3.47
N LEU A 34 4.36 -14.25 3.63
CA LEU A 34 4.69 -15.22 4.69
C LEU A 34 6.12 -15.79 4.53
N ALA A 35 6.57 -15.99 3.29
CA ALA A 35 7.89 -16.57 2.99
C ALA A 35 9.03 -15.56 3.11
N LEU A 36 8.76 -14.25 3.14
CA LEU A 36 9.78 -13.23 3.26
C LEU A 36 10.35 -13.15 4.69
N VAL A 37 11.62 -12.75 4.79
CA VAL A 37 12.22 -12.39 6.07
C VAL A 37 11.45 -11.22 6.70
N PRO A 38 11.18 -11.27 8.02
CA PRO A 38 10.46 -10.21 8.72
C PRO A 38 11.03 -8.82 8.44
N GLY A 39 10.15 -7.86 8.13
CA GLY A 39 10.55 -6.52 7.73
C GLY A 39 9.41 -5.52 7.86
N VAL A 40 9.46 -4.49 7.02
CA VAL A 40 8.45 -3.44 6.99
C VAL A 40 7.77 -3.44 5.63
N LEU A 41 6.46 -3.68 5.63
CA LEU A 41 5.61 -3.51 4.47
C LEU A 41 5.27 -2.02 4.33
N VAL A 42 5.66 -1.43 3.20
CA VAL A 42 5.40 -0.01 2.93
C VAL A 42 4.30 0.13 1.89
N THR A 43 3.36 1.02 2.15
CA THR A 43 2.32 1.38 1.18
C THR A 43 2.25 2.89 0.98
N TRP A 44 1.52 3.32 -0.05
CA TRP A 44 1.19 4.71 -0.29
C TRP A 44 -0.30 4.96 -0.07
N ASN A 45 -0.67 5.47 1.10
CA ASN A 45 -2.05 5.65 1.57
C ASN A 45 -2.83 4.34 1.73
N GLY A 46 -2.11 3.21 1.80
CA GLY A 46 -2.70 1.88 1.89
C GLY A 46 -3.40 1.61 3.22
N ALA A 47 -3.02 2.32 4.28
CA ALA A 47 -3.70 2.25 5.57
C ALA A 47 -5.18 2.66 5.51
N ARG A 48 -5.57 3.44 4.51
CA ARG A 48 -6.94 3.95 4.32
C ARG A 48 -7.67 3.33 3.14
N PHE A 49 -6.93 2.76 2.17
CA PHE A 49 -7.50 2.25 0.92
C PHE A 49 -7.14 0.80 0.68
N ASP A 50 -5.90 0.50 0.33
CA ASP A 50 -5.53 -0.81 -0.21
C ASP A 50 -5.70 -1.92 0.82
N LEU A 51 -5.21 -1.73 2.06
CA LEU A 51 -5.24 -2.77 3.07
C LEU A 51 -6.66 -3.11 3.56
N PRO A 52 -7.52 -2.14 3.92
CA PRO A 52 -8.91 -2.45 4.25
C PRO A 52 -9.70 -2.99 3.05
N PHE A 53 -9.41 -2.53 1.82
CA PHE A 53 -10.02 -3.08 0.62
C PHE A 53 -9.64 -4.55 0.41
N ILE A 54 -8.36 -4.90 0.54
CA ILE A 54 -7.86 -6.29 0.46
C ILE A 54 -8.54 -7.16 1.54
N ALA A 55 -8.62 -6.66 2.78
CA ALA A 55 -9.28 -7.40 3.86
C ALA A 55 -10.77 -7.66 3.58
N ASP A 56 -11.48 -6.66 3.05
CA ASP A 56 -12.88 -6.82 2.66
C ASP A 56 -13.07 -7.81 1.51
N ARG A 57 -12.20 -7.75 0.49
CA ARG A 57 -12.25 -8.70 -0.62
C ARG A 57 -11.98 -10.13 -0.15
N ALA A 58 -10.95 -10.32 0.69
CA ALA A 58 -10.64 -11.62 1.29
C ALA A 58 -11.84 -12.18 2.08
N ARG A 59 -12.48 -11.33 2.91
CA ARG A 59 -13.68 -11.69 3.68
C ARG A 59 -14.83 -12.11 2.76
N LEU A 60 -15.09 -11.36 1.69
CA LEU A 60 -16.14 -11.69 0.71
C LEU A 60 -15.89 -13.02 0.00
N LEU A 61 -14.63 -13.35 -0.25
CA LEU A 61 -14.22 -14.59 -0.90
C LEU A 61 -14.03 -15.74 0.09
N GLY A 62 -14.20 -15.52 1.40
CA GLY A 62 -13.96 -16.54 2.42
C GLY A 62 -12.50 -16.96 2.53
N ILE A 63 -11.56 -16.04 2.27
CA ILE A 63 -10.11 -16.25 2.38
C ILE A 63 -9.63 -15.68 3.71
N THR A 64 -8.80 -16.44 4.42
CA THR A 64 -8.09 -15.93 5.61
C THR A 64 -6.68 -15.51 5.19
N LEU A 65 -6.34 -14.26 5.45
CA LEU A 65 -5.01 -13.70 5.24
C LEU A 65 -4.29 -13.50 6.57
N GLY A 66 -2.96 -13.46 6.54
CA GLY A 66 -2.15 -13.02 7.68
C GLY A 66 -2.25 -11.53 7.98
N LEU A 67 -3.08 -10.78 7.24
CA LEU A 67 -3.31 -9.35 7.41
C LEU A 67 -4.17 -9.08 8.65
N GLN A 68 -3.65 -8.24 9.54
CA GLN A 68 -4.32 -7.77 10.75
C GLN A 68 -4.50 -6.25 10.65
N LEU A 69 -5.71 -5.76 10.90
CA LEU A 69 -6.06 -4.36 10.87
C LEU A 69 -6.68 -3.94 12.21
N VAL A 70 -6.18 -2.86 12.78
CA VAL A 70 -6.75 -2.23 13.97
C VAL A 70 -7.04 -0.78 13.63
N ALA A 71 -8.26 -0.31 13.88
CA ALA A 71 -8.65 1.07 13.61
C ALA A 71 -7.72 2.05 14.34
N ASP A 72 -7.15 3.02 13.62
CA ASP A 72 -6.32 4.06 14.20
C ASP A 72 -7.19 5.26 14.59
N ALA A 73 -7.44 5.42 15.89
CA ALA A 73 -8.24 6.53 16.42
C ALA A 73 -7.69 7.93 16.05
N ARG A 74 -6.38 8.04 15.74
CA ARG A 74 -5.74 9.30 15.30
C ARG A 74 -6.02 9.62 13.84
N SER A 75 -6.50 8.63 13.09
CA SER A 75 -6.70 8.71 11.64
C SER A 75 -8.18 8.72 11.26
N LEU A 76 -9.08 8.94 12.23
CA LEU A 76 -10.51 9.11 11.97
C LEU A 76 -10.74 10.29 11.01
N SER A 77 -11.58 10.09 10.03
CA SER A 77 -11.92 11.10 9.02
C SER A 77 -13.41 11.41 9.08
N HIS A 78 -13.78 12.66 8.79
CA HIS A 78 -15.17 13.04 8.59
C HIS A 78 -15.75 12.55 7.25
N ARG A 79 -14.89 12.00 6.38
CA ARG A 79 -15.27 11.39 5.10
C ARG A 79 -14.71 9.99 5.07
N ASP A 80 -15.56 9.02 4.76
CA ASP A 80 -15.15 7.64 4.60
C ASP A 80 -14.21 7.52 3.40
N PRO A 81 -12.94 7.20 3.61
CA PRO A 81 -12.00 7.03 2.51
C PRO A 81 -12.36 5.81 1.65
N LEU A 82 -12.95 4.80 2.28
CA LEU A 82 -13.49 3.59 1.66
C LEU A 82 -14.86 3.34 2.28
N PRO A 83 -15.92 3.05 1.49
CA PRO A 83 -17.25 2.79 2.01
C PRO A 83 -17.28 1.73 3.12
N GLY A 84 -17.87 2.09 4.27
CA GLY A 84 -17.92 1.23 5.46
C GLY A 84 -16.74 1.36 6.41
N HIS A 85 -15.76 2.23 6.12
CA HIS A 85 -14.60 2.46 6.97
C HIS A 85 -14.53 3.92 7.45
N ALA A 86 -14.34 4.12 8.75
CA ALA A 86 -14.34 5.45 9.37
C ALA A 86 -12.99 6.17 9.32
N GLY A 87 -11.95 5.56 8.76
CA GLY A 87 -10.61 6.16 8.75
C GLY A 87 -9.53 5.19 8.30
N GLY A 88 -8.32 5.40 8.82
CA GLY A 88 -7.18 4.52 8.55
C GLY A 88 -6.98 3.45 9.62
N TYR A 89 -6.07 2.55 9.34
CA TYR A 89 -5.75 1.41 10.17
C TYR A 89 -4.26 1.35 10.50
N LEU A 90 -3.95 0.87 11.70
CA LEU A 90 -2.67 0.26 12.00
C LEU A 90 -2.73 -1.14 11.43
N ALA A 91 -1.70 -1.53 10.69
CA ALA A 91 -1.69 -2.81 10.00
C ALA A 91 -0.43 -3.62 10.33
N ARG A 92 -0.59 -4.93 10.26
CA ARG A 92 0.47 -5.91 10.26
C ARG A 92 0.10 -7.03 9.30
N TRP A 93 1.06 -7.52 8.52
CA TRP A 93 0.82 -8.67 7.65
C TRP A 93 1.86 -9.75 7.96
N HIS A 94 1.42 -10.87 8.53
CA HIS A 94 2.27 -11.90 9.13
C HIS A 94 3.27 -11.28 10.12
N SER A 95 4.56 -11.42 9.85
CA SER A 95 5.67 -10.88 10.66
C SER A 95 6.11 -9.48 10.24
N HIS A 96 5.47 -8.86 9.23
CA HIS A 96 5.83 -7.54 8.72
C HIS A 96 5.04 -6.45 9.40
N ASN A 97 5.72 -5.48 10.00
CA ASN A 97 5.09 -4.23 10.43
C ASN A 97 4.72 -3.40 9.21
N HIS A 98 3.73 -2.53 9.33
CA HIS A 98 3.30 -1.68 8.24
C HIS A 98 3.70 -0.22 8.46
N LEU A 99 4.12 0.44 7.38
CA LEU A 99 4.38 1.86 7.29
C LEU A 99 3.60 2.46 6.12
N ASP A 100 2.81 3.49 6.38
CA ASP A 100 2.18 4.28 5.31
C ASP A 100 3.09 5.48 4.96
N ALA A 101 3.81 5.38 3.85
CA ALA A 101 4.73 6.42 3.39
C ALA A 101 4.02 7.74 3.04
N TYR A 102 2.77 7.69 2.60
CA TYR A 102 1.98 8.89 2.37
C TYR A 102 1.85 9.75 3.63
N LEU A 103 1.63 9.12 4.80
CA LEU A 103 1.51 9.85 6.06
C LEU A 103 2.83 10.52 6.46
N VAL A 104 3.96 9.87 6.21
CA VAL A 104 5.30 10.44 6.45
C VAL A 104 5.51 11.68 5.59
N TYR A 105 5.26 11.58 4.29
CA TYR A 105 5.41 12.71 3.37
C TYR A 105 4.42 13.83 3.65
N ARG A 106 3.18 13.51 3.99
CA ARG A 106 2.17 14.51 4.32
C ARG A 106 2.52 15.31 5.57
N ALA A 107 3.04 14.64 6.60
CA ALA A 107 3.40 15.29 7.87
C ALA A 107 4.62 16.21 7.75
N ASP A 108 5.52 15.93 6.80
CA ASP A 108 6.77 16.66 6.60
C ASP A 108 6.71 17.56 5.35
N VAL A 109 6.91 16.98 4.18
CA VAL A 109 6.99 17.72 2.90
C VAL A 109 5.68 18.43 2.58
N GLY A 110 4.55 17.73 2.74
CA GLY A 110 3.23 18.30 2.48
C GLY A 110 2.90 19.45 3.39
N ALA A 111 3.18 19.33 4.69
CA ALA A 111 2.93 20.38 5.67
C ALA A 111 3.88 21.58 5.48
N SER A 112 5.16 21.33 5.16
CA SER A 112 6.18 22.38 5.03
C SER A 112 6.08 23.14 3.72
N LEU A 113 5.76 22.47 2.61
CA LEU A 113 5.75 23.06 1.28
C LEU A 113 4.34 23.34 0.73
N GLY A 114 3.29 22.87 1.41
CA GLY A 114 1.91 23.04 0.97
C GLY A 114 1.57 22.33 -0.34
N ILE A 115 2.30 21.26 -0.69
CA ILE A 115 2.14 20.54 -1.96
C ILE A 115 1.29 19.27 -1.82
N PRO A 116 0.60 18.85 -2.88
CA PRO A 116 -0.08 17.57 -2.91
C PRO A 116 0.89 16.40 -2.75
N CYS A 117 0.57 15.44 -1.87
CA CYS A 117 1.40 14.28 -1.60
C CYS A 117 0.93 13.03 -2.38
N GLY A 118 0.40 13.19 -3.59
CA GLY A 118 0.13 12.06 -4.47
C GLY A 118 1.43 11.36 -4.89
N LEU A 119 1.42 10.01 -4.97
CA LEU A 119 2.60 9.21 -5.30
C LEU A 119 3.34 9.74 -6.53
N LYS A 120 2.64 9.91 -7.65
CA LYS A 120 3.24 10.34 -8.91
C LYS A 120 3.69 11.80 -8.91
N VAL A 121 3.03 12.66 -8.12
CA VAL A 121 3.46 14.06 -7.94
C VAL A 121 4.80 14.12 -7.23
N LEU A 122 4.93 13.40 -6.11
CA LEU A 122 6.18 13.36 -5.35
C LEU A 122 7.29 12.59 -6.08
N ALA A 123 6.94 11.53 -6.82
CA ALA A 123 7.89 10.81 -7.67
C ALA A 123 8.56 11.77 -8.68
N ARG A 124 7.77 12.57 -9.42
CA ARG A 124 8.31 13.55 -10.37
C ARG A 124 9.16 14.63 -9.68
N LEU A 125 8.70 15.14 -8.53
CA LEU A 125 9.50 16.09 -7.75
C LEU A 125 10.82 15.50 -7.27
N ALA A 126 10.85 14.21 -7.04
CA ALA A 126 12.05 13.46 -6.67
C ALA A 126 12.94 13.06 -7.87
N GLY A 127 12.56 13.44 -9.10
CA GLY A 127 13.29 13.09 -10.32
C GLY A 127 13.06 11.64 -10.79
N LEU A 128 11.96 11.01 -10.37
CA LEU A 128 11.57 9.68 -10.80
C LEU A 128 10.54 9.76 -11.93
N GLU A 129 10.49 8.74 -12.78
CA GLU A 129 9.60 8.67 -13.94
C GLU A 129 8.47 7.67 -13.69
N PRO A 130 7.27 8.11 -13.26
CA PRO A 130 6.13 7.23 -13.07
C PRO A 130 5.54 6.76 -14.39
N VAL A 131 5.16 5.49 -14.47
CA VAL A 131 4.31 4.99 -15.53
C VAL A 131 2.89 5.56 -15.35
N GLU A 132 2.37 6.20 -16.38
CA GLU A 132 1.04 6.80 -16.39
C GLU A 132 0.08 5.97 -17.23
N VAL A 133 -1.14 5.82 -16.70
CA VAL A 133 -2.26 5.20 -17.42
C VAL A 133 -3.54 6.01 -17.16
N ASP A 134 -4.49 5.93 -18.06
CA ASP A 134 -5.82 6.44 -17.78
C ASP A 134 -6.53 5.48 -16.80
N ARG A 135 -6.69 5.93 -15.56
CA ARG A 135 -7.30 5.15 -14.49
C ARG A 135 -8.77 4.82 -14.73
N THR A 136 -9.46 5.59 -15.57
CA THR A 136 -10.86 5.32 -15.92
C THR A 136 -10.97 4.13 -16.86
N MET A 137 -9.87 3.80 -17.56
CA MET A 137 -9.76 2.74 -18.56
C MET A 137 -8.88 1.56 -18.09
N ILE A 138 -8.66 1.43 -16.78
CA ILE A 138 -7.82 0.35 -16.21
C ILE A 138 -8.26 -1.04 -16.69
N HIS A 139 -9.56 -1.25 -16.85
CA HIS A 139 -10.14 -2.51 -17.32
C HIS A 139 -9.91 -2.80 -18.82
N GLU A 140 -9.38 -1.84 -19.56
CA GLU A 140 -9.04 -1.97 -20.99
C GLU A 140 -7.53 -2.07 -21.21
N LEU A 141 -6.71 -1.98 -20.14
CA LEU A 141 -5.28 -2.14 -20.25
C LEU A 141 -4.94 -3.57 -20.67
N SER A 142 -3.91 -3.69 -21.53
CA SER A 142 -3.27 -4.99 -21.74
C SER A 142 -2.60 -5.47 -20.47
N ASP A 143 -2.44 -6.79 -20.32
CA ASP A 143 -1.75 -7.38 -19.17
C ASP A 143 -0.35 -6.79 -18.97
N GLU A 144 0.38 -6.54 -20.07
CA GLU A 144 1.70 -5.91 -20.04
C GLU A 144 1.64 -4.48 -19.48
N SER A 145 0.67 -3.68 -19.92
CA SER A 145 0.49 -2.29 -19.45
C SER A 145 0.06 -2.25 -18.00
N LEU A 146 -0.84 -3.14 -17.58
CA LEU A 146 -1.26 -3.28 -16.20
C LEU A 146 -0.09 -3.69 -15.31
N HIS A 147 0.69 -4.68 -15.74
CA HIS A 147 1.89 -5.15 -15.03
C HIS A 147 2.91 -4.01 -14.84
N ALA A 148 3.26 -3.32 -15.92
CA ALA A 148 4.21 -2.20 -15.86
C ALA A 148 3.71 -1.07 -14.94
N TYR A 149 2.41 -0.77 -14.98
CA TYR A 149 1.79 0.25 -14.15
C TYR A 149 1.86 -0.07 -12.66
N VAL A 150 1.42 -1.27 -12.25
CA VAL A 150 1.39 -1.63 -10.81
C VAL A 150 2.81 -1.87 -10.26
N ALA A 151 3.72 -2.42 -11.07
CA ALA A 151 5.13 -2.56 -10.71
C ALA A 151 5.77 -1.19 -10.46
N SER A 152 5.55 -0.22 -11.38
CA SER A 152 6.02 1.15 -11.22
C SER A 152 5.52 1.79 -9.94
N ASP A 153 4.23 1.67 -9.60
CA ASP A 153 3.68 2.25 -8.38
C ASP A 153 4.30 1.63 -7.10
N ALA A 154 4.58 0.32 -7.11
CA ALA A 154 5.25 -0.35 -6.00
C ALA A 154 6.72 0.10 -5.85
N GLU A 155 7.47 0.19 -6.95
CA GLU A 155 8.86 0.64 -6.98
C GLU A 155 8.99 2.10 -6.54
N LEU A 156 8.14 2.98 -7.04
CA LEU A 156 8.10 4.39 -6.62
C LEU A 156 7.80 4.53 -5.14
N THR A 157 6.86 3.73 -4.61
CA THR A 157 6.53 3.71 -3.18
C THR A 157 7.75 3.31 -2.36
N ARG A 158 8.44 2.25 -2.77
CA ARG A 158 9.67 1.78 -2.13
C ARG A 158 10.78 2.84 -2.18
N GLU A 159 11.04 3.39 -3.35
CA GLU A 159 12.10 4.39 -3.55
C GLU A 159 11.86 5.64 -2.70
N LEU A 160 10.65 6.18 -2.70
CA LEU A 160 10.29 7.33 -1.88
C LEU A 160 10.40 7.01 -0.38
N ALA A 161 9.98 5.83 0.05
CA ALA A 161 10.11 5.41 1.45
C ALA A 161 11.59 5.34 1.87
N LEU A 162 12.47 4.79 1.03
CA LEU A 162 13.90 4.70 1.30
C LEU A 162 14.55 6.08 1.43
N ARG A 163 14.16 7.06 0.61
CA ARG A 163 14.66 8.44 0.70
C ARG A 163 14.28 9.12 2.02
N ARG A 164 13.20 8.68 2.66
CA ARG A 164 12.72 9.22 3.95
C ARG A 164 12.91 8.23 5.09
N TRP A 165 13.67 7.15 4.87
CA TRP A 165 13.84 6.08 5.86
C TRP A 165 14.27 6.55 7.24
N PRO A 166 15.23 7.47 7.40
CA PRO A 166 15.62 7.97 8.72
C PRO A 166 14.48 8.60 9.52
N THR A 167 13.51 9.23 8.82
CA THR A 167 12.30 9.80 9.46
C THR A 167 11.23 8.72 9.67
N ALA A 168 11.09 7.82 8.72
CA ALA A 168 10.08 6.76 8.72
C ALA A 168 10.32 5.73 9.83
N VAL A 169 11.56 5.37 10.10
CA VAL A 169 11.95 4.44 11.17
C VAL A 169 11.45 4.92 12.54
N LEU A 170 11.51 6.22 12.81
CA LEU A 170 10.97 6.78 14.05
C LEU A 170 9.46 6.57 14.22
N ALA A 171 8.73 6.50 13.11
CA ALA A 171 7.30 6.23 13.14
C ALA A 171 6.97 4.74 13.38
N ILE A 172 7.89 3.83 13.02
CA ILE A 172 7.76 2.38 13.21
C ILE A 172 8.12 1.99 14.64
N ASP A 173 9.17 2.60 15.18
CA ASP A 173 9.70 2.34 16.55
C ASP A 173 8.81 2.94 17.65
N ALA A 174 7.95 3.91 17.31
CA ALA A 174 6.88 4.31 18.21
C ALA A 174 5.98 3.08 18.43
N PRO A 175 5.80 2.58 19.68
CA PRO A 175 5.23 1.27 19.93
C PRO A 175 3.79 1.19 19.38
N GLN A 176 3.66 0.69 18.18
CA GLN A 176 2.39 0.20 17.65
C GLN A 176 2.12 -1.13 18.36
N ARG A 177 1.77 -1.05 19.65
CA ARG A 177 1.30 -2.20 20.39
C ARG A 177 -0.06 -2.59 19.84
N ILE A 178 -0.05 -3.42 18.81
CA ILE A 178 -1.16 -4.31 18.55
C ILE A 178 -1.05 -5.37 19.64
N SER A 179 -1.78 -5.14 20.73
CA SER A 179 -1.93 -6.17 21.76
C SER A 179 -2.68 -7.33 21.11
N VAL A 180 -2.06 -8.51 21.13
CA VAL A 180 -2.68 -9.78 20.76
C VAL A 180 -3.73 -10.14 21.78
#